data_df8a656df08127cdd5f809394b335453
#
_entry.id   df8a656df08127cdd5f809394b335453
#
_cell.length_a   1.000
_cell.length_b   1.000
_cell.length_c   1.000
_cell.angle_alpha   90.00
_cell.angle_beta   90.00
_cell.angle_gamma   90.00
#
_symmetry.space_group_name_H-M   'P 1'
#
loop_
_entity.id
_entity.type
_entity.pdbx_description
1 polymer ?
#
loop_
_entity_poly.entity_id
_entity_poly.type
_entity_poly.pdbx_seq_one_letter_code
_entity_poly.pdbx_strand_id
1 'polypeptide(L)'
;MSNSISSSAALPITYVLLRILIVVNWLGGAAILVLLLVMPNEQWLMKAFKLSPSLDAERLVMGFRAIAVLGLASIPLNYVILKRLLAIVETVRGGDPFVIANASRLQAIAWSLLVLQILSIIIGAIGKAISTPAHPVHLDAGFSINGWLAVLLTFLLARVFAAGALMREDLEGTV
;
A
#
# COMPACT_ATOMS: atom_id res chain seq x y z
N MET A 1 14.43 -24.02 26.84
CA MET A 1 14.10 -24.75 25.58
C MET A 1 12.69 -24.47 25.05
N SER A 2 12.08 -23.29 25.29
CA SER A 2 10.68 -22.99 24.91
C SER A 2 10.54 -21.95 23.76
N ASN A 3 11.63 -21.41 23.17
CA ASN A 3 11.57 -20.36 22.16
C ASN A 3 11.68 -20.83 20.71
N SER A 4 11.90 -22.12 20.43
CA SER A 4 12.06 -22.63 19.07
C SER A 4 10.74 -22.98 18.37
N ILE A 5 9.65 -23.14 19.12
CA ILE A 5 8.35 -23.54 18.56
C ILE A 5 7.58 -22.34 18.01
N SER A 6 7.79 -21.13 18.56
CA SER A 6 7.08 -19.92 18.12
C SER A 6 7.57 -19.37 16.78
N SER A 7 8.85 -19.54 16.44
CA SER A 7 9.41 -19.05 15.18
C SER A 7 8.99 -19.89 13.96
N SER A 8 8.75 -21.19 14.14
CA SER A 8 8.32 -22.08 13.06
C SER A 8 6.87 -21.86 12.61
N ALA A 9 6.01 -21.39 13.51
CA ALA A 9 4.61 -21.11 13.18
C ALA A 9 4.39 -19.70 12.56
N ALA A 10 5.27 -18.73 12.85
CA ALA A 10 5.13 -17.36 12.37
C ALA A 10 5.20 -17.26 10.84
N LEU A 11 6.14 -17.96 10.21
CA LEU A 11 6.34 -17.89 8.74
C LEU A 11 5.13 -18.42 7.94
N PRO A 12 4.54 -19.60 8.23
CA PRO A 12 3.36 -20.07 7.52
C PRO A 12 2.14 -19.16 7.75
N ILE A 13 1.97 -18.61 8.96
CA ILE A 13 0.89 -17.67 9.25
C ILE A 13 1.06 -16.40 8.42
N THR A 14 2.27 -15.82 8.38
CA THR A 14 2.57 -14.63 7.56
C THR A 14 2.31 -14.89 6.08
N TYR A 15 2.67 -16.06 5.58
CA TYR A 15 2.42 -16.45 4.19
C TYR A 15 0.93 -16.47 3.84
N VAL A 16 0.11 -17.11 4.69
CA VAL A 16 -1.34 -17.17 4.51
C VAL A 16 -1.96 -15.78 4.61
N LEU A 17 -1.53 -14.98 5.60
CA LEU A 17 -2.01 -13.61 5.78
C LEU A 17 -1.73 -12.75 4.54
N LEU A 18 -0.53 -12.81 3.98
CA LEU A 18 -0.18 -12.06 2.77
C LEU A 18 -1.04 -12.48 1.57
N ARG A 19 -1.35 -13.76 1.41
CA ARG A 19 -2.28 -14.23 0.36
C ARG A 19 -3.69 -13.69 0.55
N ILE A 20 -4.19 -13.69 1.77
CA ILE A 20 -5.48 -13.09 2.09
C ILE A 20 -5.47 -11.59 1.76
N LEU A 21 -4.43 -10.86 2.16
CA LEU A 21 -4.29 -9.43 1.87
C LEU A 21 -4.26 -9.14 0.37
N ILE A 22 -3.64 -10.00 -0.45
CA ILE A 22 -3.66 -9.86 -1.92
C ILE A 22 -5.11 -9.97 -2.44
N VAL A 23 -5.88 -10.94 -1.96
CA VAL A 23 -7.29 -11.10 -2.37
C VAL A 23 -8.10 -9.87 -1.93
N VAL A 24 -7.96 -9.45 -0.68
CA VAL A 24 -8.64 -8.26 -0.13
C VAL A 24 -8.28 -7.00 -0.93
N ASN A 25 -7.02 -6.83 -1.31
CA ASN A 25 -6.58 -5.71 -2.14
C ASN A 25 -7.34 -5.68 -3.49
N TRP A 26 -7.45 -6.81 -4.19
CA TRP A 26 -8.18 -6.88 -5.46
C TRP A 26 -9.69 -6.69 -5.28
N LEU A 27 -10.28 -7.23 -4.21
CA LEU A 27 -11.69 -6.99 -3.88
C LEU A 27 -11.94 -5.52 -3.59
N GLY A 28 -11.04 -4.85 -2.85
CA GLY A 28 -11.10 -3.40 -2.62
C GLY A 28 -11.03 -2.61 -3.93
N GLY A 29 -10.10 -2.96 -4.83
CA GLY A 29 -10.02 -2.35 -6.16
C GLY A 29 -11.27 -2.55 -6.99
N ALA A 30 -11.83 -3.76 -7.02
CA ALA A 30 -13.09 -4.05 -7.70
C ALA A 30 -14.25 -3.23 -7.11
N ALA A 31 -14.34 -3.11 -5.78
CA ALA A 31 -15.35 -2.30 -5.13
C ALA A 31 -15.25 -0.82 -5.52
N ILE A 32 -14.04 -0.24 -5.53
CA ILE A 32 -13.80 1.15 -5.97
C ILE A 32 -14.19 1.31 -7.44
N LEU A 33 -13.84 0.35 -8.30
CA LEU A 33 -14.18 0.39 -9.72
C LEU A 33 -15.70 0.33 -9.94
N VAL A 34 -16.39 -0.58 -9.25
CA VAL A 34 -17.87 -0.66 -9.28
C VAL A 34 -18.48 0.66 -8.80
N LEU A 35 -17.96 1.22 -7.71
CA LEU A 35 -18.41 2.50 -7.20
C LEU A 35 -18.28 3.60 -8.27
N LEU A 36 -17.13 3.69 -8.95
CA LEU A 36 -16.89 4.66 -10.02
C LEU A 36 -17.83 4.46 -11.22
N LEU A 37 -18.17 3.21 -11.56
CA LEU A 37 -19.06 2.86 -12.67
C LEU A 37 -20.54 3.13 -12.33
N VAL A 38 -20.93 2.88 -11.07
CA VAL A 38 -22.31 3.10 -10.59
C VAL A 38 -22.57 4.56 -10.22
N MET A 39 -21.52 5.36 -10.02
CA MET A 39 -21.57 6.82 -9.74
C MET A 39 -21.59 7.74 -10.99
N PRO A 40 -22.00 7.35 -12.21
CA PRO A 40 -22.01 8.26 -13.35
C PRO A 40 -23.04 9.39 -13.20
N ASN A 41 -24.03 9.24 -12.31
CA ASN A 41 -25.11 10.21 -12.13
C ASN A 41 -24.89 11.07 -10.87
N GLU A 42 -24.58 12.35 -11.08
CA GLU A 42 -24.54 13.37 -10.02
C GLU A 42 -25.78 13.37 -9.14
N GLN A 43 -26.94 13.11 -9.75
CA GLN A 43 -28.22 13.02 -9.05
C GLN A 43 -28.29 11.91 -7.99
N TRP A 44 -27.61 10.78 -8.21
CA TRP A 44 -27.57 9.69 -7.22
C TRP A 44 -26.73 10.10 -6.01
N LEU A 45 -25.57 10.71 -6.23
CA LEU A 45 -24.71 11.23 -5.15
C LEU A 45 -25.39 12.34 -4.38
N MET A 46 -26.06 13.27 -5.07
CA MET A 46 -26.83 14.33 -4.43
C MET A 46 -27.94 13.76 -3.54
N LYS A 47 -28.65 12.71 -4.01
CA LYS A 47 -29.67 12.02 -3.22
C LYS A 47 -29.08 11.24 -2.05
N ALA A 48 -27.98 10.50 -2.26
CA ALA A 48 -27.33 9.68 -1.24
C ALA A 48 -26.77 10.54 -0.08
N PHE A 49 -26.18 11.69 -0.40
CA PHE A 49 -25.65 12.64 0.57
C PHE A 49 -26.63 13.76 0.96
N LYS A 50 -27.89 13.72 0.46
CA LYS A 50 -28.93 14.76 0.69
C LYS A 50 -28.44 16.17 0.34
N LEU A 51 -27.63 16.28 -0.72
CA LEU A 51 -27.07 17.54 -1.20
C LEU A 51 -28.10 18.26 -2.08
N SER A 52 -28.30 19.55 -1.85
CA SER A 52 -29.04 20.41 -2.79
C SER A 52 -28.14 20.71 -4.00
N PRO A 53 -28.69 20.87 -5.23
CA PRO A 53 -27.93 21.30 -6.39
C PRO A 53 -27.26 22.65 -6.09
N SER A 54 -25.94 22.63 -5.96
CA SER A 54 -25.12 23.83 -5.68
C SER A 54 -23.72 23.62 -6.25
N LEU A 55 -22.97 24.69 -6.46
CA LEU A 55 -21.56 24.62 -6.88
C LEU A 55 -20.69 23.81 -5.91
N ASP A 56 -21.06 23.79 -4.62
CA ASP A 56 -20.36 23.01 -3.61
C ASP A 56 -20.63 21.50 -3.76
N ALA A 57 -21.83 21.12 -4.19
CA ALA A 57 -22.18 19.73 -4.46
C ALA A 57 -21.39 19.18 -5.67
N GLU A 58 -21.24 19.95 -6.74
CA GLU A 58 -20.45 19.58 -7.91
C GLU A 58 -18.96 19.38 -7.54
N ARG A 59 -18.39 20.29 -6.75
CA ARG A 59 -17.01 20.18 -6.25
C ARG A 59 -16.80 18.94 -5.39
N LEU A 60 -17.75 18.62 -4.50
CA LEU A 60 -17.71 17.39 -3.69
C LEU A 60 -17.70 16.14 -4.56
N VAL A 61 -18.62 16.07 -5.55
CA VAL A 61 -18.69 14.92 -6.47
C VAL A 61 -17.39 14.76 -7.27
N MET A 62 -16.87 15.85 -7.83
CA MET A 62 -15.63 15.83 -8.59
C MET A 62 -14.44 15.40 -7.72
N GLY A 63 -14.37 15.91 -6.49
CA GLY A 63 -13.32 15.54 -5.53
C GLY A 63 -13.38 14.07 -5.12
N PHE A 64 -14.55 13.52 -4.84
CA PHE A 64 -14.72 12.11 -4.53
C PHE A 64 -14.36 11.20 -5.72
N ARG A 65 -14.70 11.59 -6.96
CA ARG A 65 -14.26 10.88 -8.16
C ARG A 65 -12.74 10.89 -8.29
N ALA A 66 -12.09 12.04 -8.09
CA ALA A 66 -10.64 12.15 -8.14
C ALA A 66 -9.96 11.27 -7.07
N ILE A 67 -10.48 11.29 -5.84
CA ILE A 67 -10.01 10.43 -4.73
C ILE A 67 -10.17 8.95 -5.09
N ALA A 68 -11.31 8.55 -5.67
CA ALA A 68 -11.56 7.17 -6.06
C ALA A 68 -10.62 6.71 -7.19
N VAL A 69 -10.33 7.56 -8.18
CA VAL A 69 -9.35 7.26 -9.25
C VAL A 69 -7.95 7.09 -8.67
N LEU A 70 -7.51 7.98 -7.78
CA LEU A 70 -6.22 7.87 -7.10
C LEU A 70 -6.17 6.65 -6.18
N GLY A 71 -7.27 6.33 -5.49
CA GLY A 71 -7.43 5.10 -4.73
C GLY A 71 -7.29 3.86 -5.61
N LEU A 72 -7.90 3.85 -6.80
CA LEU A 72 -7.74 2.77 -7.77
C LEU A 72 -6.27 2.63 -8.24
N ALA A 73 -5.58 3.76 -8.44
CA ALA A 73 -4.16 3.76 -8.80
C ALA A 73 -3.25 3.19 -7.69
N SER A 74 -3.69 3.21 -6.42
CA SER A 74 -2.95 2.60 -5.30
C SER A 74 -2.98 1.07 -5.30
N ILE A 75 -4.00 0.44 -5.93
CA ILE A 75 -4.20 -1.03 -5.91
C ILE A 75 -3.01 -1.80 -6.51
N PRO A 76 -2.50 -1.48 -7.72
CA PRO A 76 -1.34 -2.17 -8.27
C PRO A 76 -0.08 -1.95 -7.45
N LEU A 77 0.11 -0.79 -6.81
CA LEU A 77 1.26 -0.53 -5.93
C LEU A 77 1.22 -1.39 -4.68
N ASN A 78 0.05 -1.49 -4.02
CA ASN A 78 -0.15 -2.39 -2.89
C ASN A 78 0.06 -3.87 -3.30
N TYR A 79 -0.41 -4.27 -4.47
CA TYR A 79 -0.17 -5.62 -5.00
C TYR A 79 1.32 -5.90 -5.18
N VAL A 80 2.10 -4.96 -5.72
CA VAL A 80 3.56 -5.10 -5.85
C VAL A 80 4.20 -5.31 -4.47
N ILE A 81 3.84 -4.51 -3.47
CA ILE A 81 4.35 -4.65 -2.10
C ILE A 81 4.05 -6.04 -1.55
N LEU A 82 2.78 -6.46 -1.59
CA LEU A 82 2.34 -7.75 -1.03
C LEU A 82 3.00 -8.93 -1.73
N LYS A 83 3.11 -8.89 -3.06
CA LYS A 83 3.76 -9.93 -3.87
C LYS A 83 5.25 -10.02 -3.57
N ARG A 84 5.95 -8.89 -3.43
CA ARG A 84 7.38 -8.86 -3.10
C ARG A 84 7.64 -9.35 -1.68
N LEU A 85 6.79 -8.95 -0.71
CA LEU A 85 6.85 -9.48 0.66
C LEU A 85 6.64 -10.99 0.68
N LEU A 86 5.64 -11.50 -0.06
CA LEU A 86 5.40 -12.94 -0.16
C LEU A 86 6.63 -13.68 -0.68
N ALA A 87 7.28 -13.17 -1.72
CA ALA A 87 8.49 -13.76 -2.28
C ALA A 87 9.69 -13.70 -1.32
N ILE A 88 9.79 -12.68 -0.44
CA ILE A 88 10.80 -12.63 0.62
C ILE A 88 10.50 -13.71 1.67
N VAL A 89 9.25 -13.85 2.10
CA VAL A 89 8.84 -14.90 3.07
C VAL A 89 9.16 -16.29 2.53
N GLU A 90 8.98 -16.53 1.23
CA GLU A 90 9.32 -17.81 0.59
C GLU A 90 10.82 -18.14 0.67
N THR A 91 11.70 -17.16 0.42
CA THR A 91 13.16 -17.37 0.55
C THR A 91 13.58 -17.59 2.01
N VAL A 92 12.98 -16.85 2.96
CA VAL A 92 13.23 -17.05 4.40
C VAL A 92 12.80 -18.46 4.84
N ARG A 93 11.64 -18.94 4.34
CA ARG A 93 11.18 -20.31 4.60
C ARG A 93 12.11 -21.37 4.00
N GLY A 94 12.73 -21.08 2.86
CA GLY A 94 13.74 -21.92 2.23
C GLY A 94 15.09 -21.92 2.94
N GLY A 95 15.23 -21.16 4.03
CA GLY A 95 16.49 -21.05 4.79
C GLY A 95 17.51 -20.09 4.20
N ASP A 96 17.14 -19.33 3.16
CA ASP A 96 18.04 -18.41 2.48
C ASP A 96 17.50 -16.98 2.42
N PRO A 97 17.59 -16.23 3.54
CA PRO A 97 17.10 -14.85 3.59
C PRO A 97 17.99 -13.85 2.85
N PHE A 98 19.33 -14.09 2.77
CA PHE A 98 20.31 -13.17 2.20
C PHE A 98 20.63 -13.50 0.74
N VAL A 99 19.61 -13.56 -0.09
CA VAL A 99 19.78 -13.62 -1.55
C VAL A 99 19.70 -12.21 -2.14
N ILE A 100 20.51 -11.93 -3.16
CA ILE A 100 20.54 -10.62 -3.83
C ILE A 100 19.14 -10.21 -4.34
N ALA A 101 18.31 -11.18 -4.70
CA ALA A 101 16.93 -10.97 -5.11
C ALA A 101 16.07 -10.30 -4.01
N ASN A 102 16.34 -10.53 -2.72
CA ASN A 102 15.61 -9.89 -1.64
C ASN A 102 15.93 -8.41 -1.49
N ALA A 103 17.18 -8.01 -1.77
CA ALA A 103 17.56 -6.59 -1.82
C ALA A 103 16.76 -5.85 -2.91
N SER A 104 16.68 -6.43 -4.12
CA SER A 104 15.88 -5.83 -5.22
C SER A 104 14.38 -5.82 -4.94
N ARG A 105 13.84 -6.84 -4.25
CA ARG A 105 12.45 -6.88 -3.80
C ARG A 105 12.15 -5.77 -2.79
N LEU A 106 13.02 -5.58 -1.80
CA LEU A 106 12.90 -4.51 -0.81
C LEU A 106 13.00 -3.13 -1.46
N GLN A 107 13.90 -2.95 -2.44
CA GLN A 107 13.99 -1.70 -3.19
C GLN A 107 12.70 -1.39 -3.96
N ALA A 108 12.09 -2.39 -4.60
CA ALA A 108 10.80 -2.23 -5.28
C ALA A 108 9.67 -1.88 -4.31
N ILE A 109 9.68 -2.47 -3.10
CA ILE A 109 8.73 -2.12 -2.02
C ILE A 109 8.93 -0.67 -1.60
N ALA A 110 10.17 -0.22 -1.39
CA ALA A 110 10.47 1.14 -0.96
C ALA A 110 9.97 2.19 -1.99
N TRP A 111 10.19 1.94 -3.29
CA TRP A 111 9.65 2.81 -4.34
C TRP A 111 8.12 2.80 -4.38
N SER A 112 7.48 1.65 -4.20
CA SER A 112 6.02 1.56 -4.15
C SER A 112 5.44 2.32 -2.95
N LEU A 113 6.07 2.19 -1.78
CA LEU A 113 5.70 2.95 -0.57
C LEU A 113 5.86 4.46 -0.78
N LEU A 114 6.95 4.90 -1.42
CA LEU A 114 7.18 6.31 -1.74
C LEU A 114 6.05 6.87 -2.61
N VAL A 115 5.69 6.16 -3.68
CA VAL A 115 4.59 6.58 -4.57
C VAL A 115 3.26 6.62 -3.82
N LEU A 116 2.98 5.61 -2.97
CA LEU A 116 1.77 5.60 -2.13
C LEU A 116 1.75 6.78 -1.15
N GLN A 117 2.89 7.19 -0.60
CA GLN A 117 2.98 8.35 0.29
C GLN A 117 2.65 9.65 -0.45
N ILE A 118 3.13 9.80 -1.69
CA ILE A 118 2.80 10.94 -2.55
C ILE A 118 1.30 10.96 -2.88
N LEU A 119 0.74 9.79 -3.27
CA LEU A 119 -0.70 9.64 -3.52
C LEU A 119 -1.53 10.02 -2.29
N SER A 120 -1.13 9.59 -1.11
CA SER A 120 -1.79 9.93 0.16
C SER A 120 -1.83 11.44 0.41
N ILE A 121 -0.72 12.15 0.13
CA ILE A 121 -0.66 13.62 0.27
C ILE A 121 -1.63 14.29 -0.70
N ILE A 122 -1.69 13.82 -1.97
CA ILE A 122 -2.60 14.36 -2.98
C ILE A 122 -4.06 14.12 -2.58
N ILE A 123 -4.39 12.90 -2.14
CA ILE A 123 -5.73 12.55 -1.66
C ILE A 123 -6.13 13.42 -0.46
N GLY A 124 -5.22 13.61 0.50
CA GLY A 124 -5.46 14.46 1.66
C GLY A 124 -5.65 15.94 1.28
N ALA A 125 -4.90 16.44 0.31
CA ALA A 125 -5.06 17.80 -0.21
C ALA A 125 -6.42 17.99 -0.90
N ILE A 126 -6.84 17.03 -1.73
CA ILE A 126 -8.16 17.04 -2.38
C ILE A 126 -9.27 16.99 -1.31
N GLY A 127 -9.15 16.08 -0.31
CA GLY A 127 -10.12 15.97 0.78
C GLY A 127 -10.30 17.28 1.55
N LYS A 128 -9.19 17.99 1.84
CA LYS A 128 -9.23 19.30 2.48
C LYS A 128 -9.88 20.37 1.58
N ALA A 129 -9.60 20.33 0.27
CA ALA A 129 -10.12 21.31 -0.69
C ALA A 129 -11.62 21.19 -0.92
N ILE A 130 -12.21 19.98 -0.75
CA ILE A 130 -13.64 19.74 -0.91
C ILE A 130 -14.40 19.77 0.43
N SER A 131 -13.70 19.83 1.56
CA SER A 131 -14.31 19.88 2.88
C SER A 131 -14.89 21.28 3.14
N THR A 132 -16.16 21.34 3.53
CA THR A 132 -16.86 22.56 3.91
C THR A 132 -17.39 22.43 5.33
N PRO A 133 -17.67 23.54 6.04
CA PRO A 133 -18.29 23.48 7.38
C PRO A 133 -19.64 22.74 7.40
N ALA A 134 -20.39 22.80 6.31
CA ALA A 134 -21.66 22.09 6.16
C ALA A 134 -21.49 20.59 5.87
N HIS A 135 -20.39 20.22 5.21
CA HIS A 135 -20.08 18.84 4.82
C HIS A 135 -18.60 18.55 5.09
N PRO A 136 -18.23 18.29 6.36
CA PRO A 136 -16.84 18.03 6.71
C PRO A 136 -16.40 16.66 6.16
N VAL A 137 -15.34 16.66 5.35
CA VAL A 137 -14.73 15.44 4.81
C VAL A 137 -13.50 15.10 5.66
N HIS A 138 -13.60 14.03 6.45
CA HIS A 138 -12.47 13.53 7.23
C HIS A 138 -11.86 12.33 6.51
N LEU A 139 -10.64 12.47 6.05
CA LEU A 139 -9.87 11.41 5.41
C LEU A 139 -8.59 11.18 6.22
N ASP A 140 -8.30 9.92 6.56
CA ASP A 140 -7.02 9.51 7.13
C ASP A 140 -5.94 9.44 6.03
N ALA A 141 -5.82 10.54 5.26
CA ALA A 141 -4.88 10.68 4.17
C ALA A 141 -4.15 12.02 4.28
N GLY A 142 -2.90 12.06 3.84
CA GLY A 142 -2.06 13.24 3.90
C GLY A 142 -0.63 12.93 4.28
N PHE A 143 0.05 13.92 4.83
CA PHE A 143 1.42 13.75 5.31
C PHE A 143 1.44 12.88 6.58
N SER A 144 2.20 11.78 6.52
CA SER A 144 2.38 10.85 7.64
C SER A 144 3.87 10.65 7.94
N ILE A 145 4.32 11.06 9.11
CA ILE A 145 5.70 10.83 9.56
C ILE A 145 6.02 9.33 9.56
N ASN A 146 5.09 8.50 10.03
CA ASN A 146 5.28 7.04 10.04
C ASN A 146 5.40 6.46 8.63
N GLY A 147 4.64 6.98 7.67
CA GLY A 147 4.75 6.57 6.27
C GLY A 147 6.11 6.90 5.66
N TRP A 148 6.62 8.11 5.90
CA TRP A 148 7.96 8.50 5.46
C TRP A 148 9.07 7.70 6.15
N LEU A 149 8.92 7.42 7.45
CA LEU A 149 9.86 6.56 8.19
C LEU A 149 9.87 5.14 7.59
N ALA A 150 8.70 4.57 7.25
CA ALA A 150 8.62 3.27 6.61
C ALA A 150 9.34 3.24 5.26
N VAL A 151 9.20 4.28 4.42
CA VAL A 151 9.95 4.42 3.16
C VAL A 151 11.46 4.39 3.41
N LEU A 152 11.96 5.25 4.31
CA LEU A 152 13.38 5.35 4.63
C LEU A 152 13.94 4.03 5.18
N LEU A 153 13.25 3.42 6.14
CA LEU A 153 13.65 2.14 6.72
C LEU A 153 13.69 1.02 5.67
N THR A 154 12.75 1.00 4.74
CA THR A 154 12.73 -0.02 3.69
C THR A 154 13.89 0.16 2.71
N PHE A 155 14.25 1.40 2.34
CA PHE A 155 15.46 1.66 1.55
C PHE A 155 16.74 1.25 2.29
N LEU A 156 16.83 1.56 3.59
CA LEU A 156 17.95 1.14 4.41
C LEU A 156 18.07 -0.38 4.46
N LEU A 157 16.95 -1.08 4.71
CA LEU A 157 16.91 -2.55 4.71
C LEU A 157 17.35 -3.13 3.36
N ALA A 158 16.92 -2.55 2.24
CA ALA A 158 17.35 -2.98 0.91
C ALA A 158 18.89 -2.92 0.77
N ARG A 159 19.50 -1.87 1.30
CA ARG A 159 20.99 -1.72 1.31
C ARG A 159 21.67 -2.73 2.21
N VAL A 160 21.12 -2.97 3.42
CA VAL A 160 21.67 -3.96 4.36
C VAL A 160 21.59 -5.37 3.76
N PHE A 161 20.48 -5.73 3.14
CA PHE A 161 20.31 -7.02 2.47
C PHE A 161 21.27 -7.19 1.27
N ALA A 162 21.47 -6.13 0.49
CA ALA A 162 22.46 -6.16 -0.61
C ALA A 162 23.88 -6.40 -0.09
N ALA A 163 24.29 -5.69 0.96
CA ALA A 163 25.61 -5.88 1.56
C ALA A 163 25.76 -7.28 2.19
N GLY A 164 24.71 -7.77 2.87
CA GLY A 164 24.71 -9.11 3.45
C GLY A 164 24.81 -10.24 2.40
N ALA A 165 24.13 -10.07 1.26
CA ALA A 165 24.22 -11.04 0.16
C ALA A 165 25.62 -11.10 -0.47
N LEU A 166 26.27 -9.95 -0.68
CA LEU A 166 27.64 -9.88 -1.20
C LEU A 166 28.65 -10.51 -0.24
N MET A 167 28.57 -10.21 1.07
CA MET A 167 29.46 -10.83 2.07
C MET A 167 29.32 -12.35 2.11
N ARG A 168 28.14 -12.88 1.88
CA ARG A 168 27.91 -14.32 1.81
C ARG A 168 28.53 -14.93 0.55
N GLU A 169 28.36 -14.29 -0.60
CA GLU A 169 28.93 -14.74 -1.88
C GLU A 169 30.45 -14.79 -1.82
N ASP A 170 31.09 -13.81 -1.17
CA ASP A 170 32.55 -13.79 -0.94
C ASP A 170 33.04 -14.97 -0.06
N LEU A 171 32.25 -15.34 0.95
CA LEU A 171 32.54 -16.47 1.84
C LEU A 171 32.42 -17.84 1.11
N GLU A 172 31.39 -17.99 0.28
CA GLU A 172 31.18 -19.22 -0.51
C GLU A 172 32.20 -19.35 -1.64
N GLY A 173 32.74 -18.25 -2.16
CA GLY A 173 33.76 -18.23 -3.20
C GLY A 173 35.22 -18.48 -2.71
N THR A 174 35.45 -18.50 -1.38
CA THR A 174 36.79 -18.71 -0.78
C THR A 174 37.04 -20.14 -0.30
N VAL A 175 36.09 -21.05 -0.54
CA VAL A 175 36.23 -22.50 -0.27
C VAL A 175 36.33 -23.22 -1.60
#